data_a78f4ae714e9cb2a3455fb116a3ac0c0
#
_entry.id   a78f4ae714e9cb2a3455fb116a3ac0c0
#
_cell.length_a   1.000
_cell.length_b   1.000
_cell.length_c   1.000
_cell.angle_alpha   90.00
_cell.angle_beta   90.00
_cell.angle_gamma   90.00
#
_symmetry.space_group_name_H-M   'P 1'
#
loop_
_entity.id
_entity.type
_entity.pdbx_description
1 polymer ?
#
loop_
_entity_poly.entity_id
_entity_poly.type
_entity_poly.pdbx_seq_one_letter_code
_entity_poly.pdbx_strand_id
1 'polypeptide(L)'
;MKKNYLITLGLLTILFFENSRLYASEFSVKDIPIQESGRIKPLDTYARNQALTFYGKRKIKHEELSAIDWLLDLFIYPDKGLGQKVFNIRNPEVLDVLELEWTNNFHKYSYNEIFPGVQNQLHLIQSVFEKKEEDRDVFEAQLVEIYQNVMKFREIVSSFSCLLPMFTVYESETAQKLHIQPGQFTSYAHIMSHRESLFDISQDILTKSEESWSDSEREVALLLYNLQQTSKDEFAKALKIIPPSKNDSTDLWISPWELLDGRIIEPHQDKIIKSMEAYLLARYEKNDDAGNDALRLYKSGLLSFPGERVNFSILKQESWLNKANLFTISLIFYLFGFILLGISWMVHPDLFRKVAYGSMISGF
;
A
#
# COMPACT_ATOMS: atom_id res chain seq x y z
N MET A 1 -15.06 49.14 -17.07
CA MET A 1 -13.90 48.21 -17.02
C MET A 1 -13.58 47.64 -15.63
N LYS A 2 -13.85 48.31 -14.51
CA LYS A 2 -13.59 47.80 -13.14
C LYS A 2 -14.47 46.64 -12.66
N LYS A 3 -15.67 46.44 -13.24
CA LYS A 3 -16.66 45.46 -12.76
C LYS A 3 -16.32 44.00 -13.14
N ASN A 4 -15.57 43.77 -14.22
CA ASN A 4 -15.26 42.40 -14.70
C ASN A 4 -14.04 41.78 -14.00
N TYR A 5 -13.11 42.62 -13.46
CA TYR A 5 -12.00 42.10 -12.62
C TYR A 5 -12.47 41.60 -11.28
N LEU A 6 -13.57 42.16 -10.74
CA LEU A 6 -14.18 41.70 -9.48
C LEU A 6 -14.84 40.32 -9.63
N ILE A 7 -15.40 39.99 -10.79
CA ILE A 7 -16.02 38.68 -11.04
C ILE A 7 -14.97 37.60 -11.20
N THR A 8 -13.88 37.85 -11.93
CA THR A 8 -12.75 36.92 -12.07
C THR A 8 -11.98 36.73 -10.76
N LEU A 9 -11.79 37.79 -9.99
CA LEU A 9 -11.20 37.72 -8.65
C LEU A 9 -12.10 36.98 -7.68
N GLY A 10 -13.44 37.16 -7.76
CA GLY A 10 -14.43 36.45 -6.98
C GLY A 10 -14.51 34.96 -7.30
N LEU A 11 -14.38 34.55 -8.55
CA LEU A 11 -14.29 33.13 -8.96
C LEU A 11 -12.98 32.48 -8.49
N LEU A 12 -11.85 33.19 -8.56
CA LEU A 12 -10.59 32.74 -8.00
C LEU A 12 -10.63 32.61 -6.47
N THR A 13 -11.27 33.56 -5.77
CA THR A 13 -11.45 33.48 -4.31
C THR A 13 -12.38 32.33 -3.91
N ILE A 14 -13.44 32.04 -4.65
CA ILE A 14 -14.33 30.89 -4.38
C ILE A 14 -13.55 29.57 -4.54
N LEU A 15 -12.71 29.44 -5.58
CA LEU A 15 -11.82 28.28 -5.74
C LEU A 15 -10.77 28.16 -4.61
N PHE A 16 -10.32 29.28 -4.04
CA PHE A 16 -9.43 29.27 -2.87
C PHE A 16 -10.17 29.00 -1.55
N PHE A 17 -11.42 29.44 -1.39
CA PHE A 17 -12.21 29.19 -0.19
C PHE A 17 -12.78 27.77 -0.11
N GLU A 18 -13.03 27.09 -1.22
CA GLU A 18 -13.32 25.66 -1.20
C GLU A 18 -12.11 24.85 -0.73
N ASN A 19 -10.88 25.32 -0.99
CA ASN A 19 -9.66 24.69 -0.48
C ASN A 19 -9.54 24.72 1.06
N SER A 20 -10.08 25.74 1.76
CA SER A 20 -10.02 25.79 3.21
C SER A 20 -10.89 24.72 3.90
N ARG A 21 -11.94 24.21 3.26
CA ARG A 21 -12.72 23.06 3.73
C ARG A 21 -12.00 21.72 3.56
N LEU A 22 -11.04 21.63 2.63
CA LEU A 22 -10.21 20.44 2.42
C LEU A 22 -9.27 20.18 3.60
N TYR A 23 -8.84 21.21 4.32
CA TYR A 23 -7.99 21.04 5.51
C TYR A 23 -8.73 20.48 6.74
N ALA A 24 -10.07 20.52 6.74
CA ALA A 24 -10.91 20.00 7.81
C ALA A 24 -11.37 18.56 7.58
N SER A 25 -10.96 17.90 6.48
CA SER A 25 -11.33 16.51 6.24
C SER A 25 -10.72 15.60 7.30
N GLU A 26 -11.50 14.63 7.77
CA GLU A 26 -11.05 13.60 8.70
C GLU A 26 -9.84 12.84 8.12
N PHE A 27 -8.93 12.36 8.99
CA PHE A 27 -7.80 11.54 8.60
C PHE A 27 -8.32 10.21 8.06
N SER A 28 -7.91 9.85 6.88
CA SER A 28 -8.35 8.64 6.18
C SER A 28 -7.17 7.73 5.87
N VAL A 29 -7.44 6.49 5.47
CA VAL A 29 -6.41 5.53 5.06
C VAL A 29 -5.49 6.06 3.94
N LYS A 30 -6.00 6.96 3.09
CA LYS A 30 -5.23 7.62 2.02
C LYS A 30 -4.09 8.47 2.56
N ASP A 31 -4.28 9.01 3.77
CA ASP A 31 -3.37 9.96 4.42
C ASP A 31 -2.33 9.25 5.30
N ILE A 32 -2.39 7.91 5.44
CA ILE A 32 -1.39 7.14 6.19
C ILE A 32 -0.02 7.45 5.60
N PRO A 33 0.93 7.95 6.41
CA PRO A 33 2.29 8.20 5.95
C PRO A 33 3.04 6.88 5.76
N ILE A 34 3.74 6.77 4.65
CA ILE A 34 4.66 5.69 4.34
C ILE A 34 6.00 6.26 3.90
N GLN A 35 7.09 5.70 4.40
CA GLN A 35 8.43 6.05 3.92
C GLN A 35 8.84 5.13 2.77
N GLU A 36 9.13 5.71 1.61
CA GLU A 36 9.70 5.01 0.46
C GLU A 36 10.82 5.86 -0.16
N SER A 37 11.99 5.24 -0.37
CA SER A 37 13.18 5.91 -0.93
C SER A 37 13.57 7.18 -0.15
N GLY A 38 13.53 7.13 1.18
CA GLY A 38 13.89 8.22 2.08
C GLY A 38 12.84 9.36 2.20
N ARG A 39 11.73 9.29 1.47
CA ARG A 39 10.66 10.29 1.49
C ARG A 39 9.40 9.75 2.18
N ILE A 40 8.81 10.55 3.06
CA ILE A 40 7.48 10.29 3.62
C ILE A 40 6.43 10.82 2.63
N LYS A 41 5.51 9.95 2.21
CA LYS A 41 4.43 10.25 1.28
C LYS A 41 3.11 9.62 1.77
N PRO A 42 1.93 10.08 1.31
CA PRO A 42 0.67 9.42 1.65
C PRO A 42 0.55 8.05 0.97
N LEU A 43 -0.16 7.14 1.63
CA LEU A 43 -0.41 5.78 1.11
C LEU A 43 -1.12 5.80 -0.25
N ASP A 44 -1.96 6.82 -0.53
CA ASP A 44 -2.57 7.02 -1.86
C ASP A 44 -1.51 7.20 -2.97
N THR A 45 -0.48 8.00 -2.71
CA THR A 45 0.63 8.18 -3.66
C THR A 45 1.39 6.88 -3.89
N TYR A 46 1.68 6.15 -2.79
CA TYR A 46 2.32 4.86 -2.87
C TYR A 46 1.49 3.88 -3.71
N ALA A 47 0.20 3.74 -3.42
CA ALA A 47 -0.71 2.85 -4.15
C ALA A 47 -0.73 3.16 -5.66
N ARG A 48 -0.81 4.45 -6.02
CA ARG A 48 -0.79 4.90 -7.43
C ARG A 48 0.51 4.56 -8.14
N ASN A 49 1.64 4.67 -7.43
CA ASN A 49 2.94 4.33 -7.99
C ASN A 49 3.07 2.82 -8.18
N GLN A 50 2.62 2.00 -7.22
CA GLN A 50 2.64 0.55 -7.38
C GLN A 50 1.70 0.09 -8.52
N ALA A 51 0.48 0.64 -8.60
CA ALA A 51 -0.42 0.37 -9.71
C ALA A 51 0.21 0.76 -11.07
N LEU A 52 0.94 1.89 -11.14
CA LEU A 52 1.65 2.30 -12.35
C LEU A 52 2.77 1.30 -12.71
N THR A 53 3.55 0.87 -11.73
CA THR A 53 4.66 -0.09 -11.91
C THR A 53 4.14 -1.43 -12.45
N PHE A 54 3.14 -2.03 -11.83
CA PHE A 54 2.69 -3.36 -12.21
C PHE A 54 1.69 -3.34 -13.37
N TYR A 55 0.70 -2.46 -13.30
CA TYR A 55 -0.42 -2.43 -14.26
C TYR A 55 -0.19 -1.47 -15.44
N GLY A 56 0.79 -0.56 -15.34
CA GLY A 56 1.05 0.48 -16.32
C GLY A 56 0.07 1.66 -16.28
N LYS A 57 -0.79 1.75 -15.28
CA LYS A 57 -1.75 2.85 -15.06
C LYS A 57 -1.97 3.08 -13.57
N ARG A 58 -2.25 4.33 -13.19
CA ARG A 58 -2.52 4.73 -11.81
C ARG A 58 -3.90 4.30 -11.27
N LYS A 59 -4.62 3.42 -11.96
CA LYS A 59 -5.93 2.84 -11.59
C LYS A 59 -6.07 1.47 -12.24
N ILE A 60 -6.68 0.53 -11.55
CA ILE A 60 -6.98 -0.81 -12.07
C ILE A 60 -8.33 -0.78 -12.78
N LYS A 61 -8.33 -0.53 -14.10
CA LYS A 61 -9.55 -0.22 -14.87
C LYS A 61 -10.56 -1.36 -14.97
N HIS A 62 -10.11 -2.60 -15.03
CA HIS A 62 -11.02 -3.73 -15.25
C HIS A 62 -11.78 -4.15 -13.98
N GLU A 63 -11.34 -3.69 -12.80
CA GLU A 63 -12.04 -3.89 -11.53
C GLU A 63 -12.74 -2.61 -11.03
N GLU A 64 -12.63 -1.51 -11.77
CA GLU A 64 -13.15 -0.17 -11.42
C GLU A 64 -12.63 0.36 -10.07
N LEU A 65 -11.56 -0.25 -9.53
CA LEU A 65 -10.98 0.08 -8.24
C LEU A 65 -10.07 1.30 -8.32
N SER A 66 -10.11 2.14 -7.30
CA SER A 66 -9.06 3.12 -7.08
C SER A 66 -7.76 2.41 -6.69
N ALA A 67 -6.60 3.06 -6.89
CA ALA A 67 -5.32 2.46 -6.53
C ALA A 67 -5.22 2.10 -5.04
N ILE A 68 -5.81 2.92 -4.18
CA ILE A 68 -5.79 2.66 -2.73
C ILE A 68 -6.72 1.50 -2.35
N ASP A 69 -7.91 1.40 -2.94
CA ASP A 69 -8.82 0.28 -2.67
C ASP A 69 -8.21 -1.03 -3.17
N TRP A 70 -7.57 -1.01 -4.35
CA TRP A 70 -6.81 -2.14 -4.87
C TRP A 70 -5.68 -2.57 -3.91
N LEU A 71 -4.89 -1.61 -3.41
CA LEU A 71 -3.80 -1.91 -2.48
C LEU A 71 -4.31 -2.50 -1.16
N LEU A 72 -5.43 -1.98 -0.63
CA LEU A 72 -6.06 -2.50 0.58
C LEU A 72 -6.60 -3.92 0.37
N ASP A 73 -7.17 -4.20 -0.81
CA ASP A 73 -7.64 -5.55 -1.14
C ASP A 73 -6.47 -6.55 -1.20
N LEU A 74 -5.28 -6.14 -1.70
CA LEU A 74 -4.08 -6.97 -1.65
C LEU A 74 -3.69 -7.34 -0.22
N PHE A 75 -3.83 -6.40 0.74
CA PHE A 75 -3.47 -6.65 2.13
C PHE A 75 -4.46 -7.55 2.85
N ILE A 76 -5.74 -7.41 2.58
CA ILE A 76 -6.82 -8.11 3.30
C ILE A 76 -7.09 -9.49 2.71
N TYR A 77 -6.94 -9.62 1.39
CA TYR A 77 -7.20 -10.85 0.64
C TYR A 77 -5.99 -11.25 -0.20
N PRO A 78 -4.86 -11.64 0.45
CA PRO A 78 -3.59 -11.91 -0.23
C PRO A 78 -3.73 -12.97 -1.34
N ASP A 79 -4.44 -14.05 -1.12
CA ASP A 79 -4.64 -15.11 -2.12
C ASP A 79 -5.38 -14.59 -3.36
N LYS A 80 -6.42 -13.79 -3.16
CA LYS A 80 -7.12 -13.11 -4.26
C LYS A 80 -6.19 -12.15 -4.99
N GLY A 81 -5.38 -11.41 -4.23
CA GLY A 81 -4.39 -10.47 -4.77
C GLY A 81 -3.38 -11.14 -5.69
N LEU A 82 -2.82 -12.28 -5.29
CA LEU A 82 -1.87 -13.06 -6.09
C LEU A 82 -2.49 -13.59 -7.40
N GLY A 83 -3.80 -13.79 -7.45
CA GLY A 83 -4.53 -14.18 -8.65
C GLY A 83 -4.92 -13.02 -9.58
N GLN A 84 -4.73 -11.75 -9.18
CA GLN A 84 -5.11 -10.60 -10.02
C GLN A 84 -4.15 -10.41 -11.21
N LYS A 85 -4.71 -10.19 -12.40
CA LYS A 85 -3.97 -10.00 -13.66
C LYS A 85 -3.45 -8.55 -13.78
N VAL A 86 -2.37 -8.25 -13.10
CA VAL A 86 -1.80 -6.89 -13.04
C VAL A 86 -0.50 -6.72 -13.84
N PHE A 87 0.24 -7.79 -14.13
CA PHE A 87 1.51 -7.71 -14.83
C PHE A 87 1.32 -7.63 -16.34
N ASN A 88 1.90 -6.61 -16.97
CA ASN A 88 1.81 -6.41 -18.41
C ASN A 88 3.08 -6.93 -19.10
N ILE A 89 3.00 -8.10 -19.74
CA ILE A 89 4.12 -8.73 -20.44
C ILE A 89 3.76 -8.84 -21.92
N ARG A 90 4.52 -8.21 -22.79
CA ARG A 90 4.26 -8.15 -24.24
C ARG A 90 5.36 -8.76 -25.10
N ASN A 91 6.54 -9.00 -24.54
CA ASN A 91 7.65 -9.58 -25.26
C ASN A 91 7.44 -11.08 -25.42
N PRO A 92 7.31 -11.62 -26.67
CA PRO A 92 7.11 -13.04 -26.89
C PRO A 92 8.24 -13.91 -26.31
N GLU A 93 9.50 -13.48 -26.41
CA GLU A 93 10.65 -14.22 -25.89
C GLU A 93 10.57 -14.39 -24.37
N VAL A 94 10.09 -13.36 -23.64
CA VAL A 94 9.88 -13.43 -22.20
C VAL A 94 8.73 -14.37 -21.88
N LEU A 95 7.64 -14.34 -22.66
CA LEU A 95 6.52 -15.26 -22.49
C LEU A 95 6.95 -16.72 -22.70
N ASP A 96 7.70 -16.98 -23.75
CA ASP A 96 8.20 -18.33 -24.06
C ASP A 96 9.12 -18.85 -22.94
N VAL A 97 10.05 -18.02 -22.45
CA VAL A 97 10.96 -18.40 -21.36
C VAL A 97 10.22 -18.64 -20.04
N LEU A 98 9.17 -17.86 -19.75
CA LEU A 98 8.37 -18.01 -18.54
C LEU A 98 7.21 -19.02 -18.72
N GLU A 99 7.14 -19.71 -19.86
CA GLU A 99 6.11 -20.69 -20.19
C GLU A 99 4.68 -20.12 -20.10
N LEU A 100 4.51 -18.85 -20.51
CA LEU A 100 3.23 -18.13 -20.46
C LEU A 100 2.52 -18.16 -21.82
N GLU A 101 1.25 -18.49 -21.82
CA GLU A 101 0.44 -18.44 -23.03
C GLU A 101 0.20 -17.00 -23.52
N TRP A 102 0.28 -16.79 -24.82
CA TRP A 102 -0.06 -15.50 -25.44
C TRP A 102 -1.55 -15.20 -25.31
N THR A 103 -1.89 -14.08 -24.64
CA THR A 103 -3.27 -13.63 -24.52
C THR A 103 -3.59 -12.53 -25.53
N ASN A 104 -4.52 -12.79 -26.47
CA ASN A 104 -4.80 -11.95 -27.66
C ASN A 104 -5.21 -10.50 -27.37
N ASN A 105 -5.75 -10.16 -26.19
CA ASN A 105 -6.35 -8.85 -25.99
C ASN A 105 -5.79 -8.02 -24.84
N PHE A 106 -5.14 -8.61 -23.83
CA PHE A 106 -4.78 -7.86 -22.63
C PHE A 106 -3.32 -7.97 -22.22
N HIS A 107 -2.58 -8.98 -22.63
CA HIS A 107 -1.18 -9.24 -22.22
C HIS A 107 -0.97 -9.07 -20.70
N LYS A 108 -1.98 -9.45 -19.93
CA LYS A 108 -1.99 -9.31 -18.48
C LYS A 108 -1.97 -10.69 -17.83
N TYR A 109 -1.06 -10.81 -16.88
CA TYR A 109 -0.79 -12.03 -16.13
C TYR A 109 -0.85 -11.75 -14.63
N SER A 110 -1.19 -12.78 -13.86
CA SER A 110 -1.17 -12.74 -12.40
C SER A 110 0.18 -13.21 -11.85
N TYR A 111 0.42 -12.96 -10.56
CA TYR A 111 1.57 -13.53 -9.88
C TYR A 111 1.57 -15.06 -9.96
N ASN A 112 0.42 -15.71 -9.73
CA ASN A 112 0.29 -17.16 -9.76
C ASN A 112 0.61 -17.78 -11.12
N GLU A 113 0.36 -17.06 -12.22
CA GLU A 113 0.73 -17.51 -13.58
C GLU A 113 2.23 -17.35 -13.84
N ILE A 114 2.85 -16.25 -13.37
CA ILE A 114 4.25 -15.92 -13.71
C ILE A 114 5.25 -16.62 -12.79
N PHE A 115 4.93 -16.73 -11.51
CA PHE A 115 5.89 -17.16 -10.49
C PHE A 115 6.50 -18.56 -10.73
N PRO A 116 5.75 -19.58 -11.20
CA PRO A 116 6.34 -20.88 -11.55
C PRO A 116 7.43 -20.77 -12.64
N GLY A 117 7.17 -20.01 -13.70
CA GLY A 117 8.17 -19.76 -14.76
C GLY A 117 9.40 -19.03 -14.23
N VAL A 118 9.20 -18.02 -13.37
CA VAL A 118 10.32 -17.32 -12.70
C VAL A 118 11.16 -18.28 -11.85
N GLN A 119 10.53 -19.19 -11.10
CA GLN A 119 11.24 -20.19 -10.29
C GLN A 119 12.06 -21.15 -11.16
N ASN A 120 11.48 -21.62 -12.27
CA ASN A 120 12.16 -22.51 -13.22
C ASN A 120 13.37 -21.84 -13.87
N GLN A 121 13.33 -20.52 -14.05
CA GLN A 121 14.36 -19.73 -14.74
C GLN A 121 15.32 -18.98 -13.81
N LEU A 122 15.36 -19.29 -12.51
CA LEU A 122 16.22 -18.58 -11.55
C LEU A 122 17.69 -18.54 -11.97
N HIS A 123 18.24 -19.61 -12.54
CA HIS A 123 19.63 -19.64 -12.99
C HIS A 123 19.90 -18.68 -14.15
N LEU A 124 18.97 -18.61 -15.11
CA LEU A 124 19.05 -17.64 -16.21
C LEU A 124 18.98 -16.22 -15.67
N ILE A 125 17.98 -15.94 -14.80
CA ILE A 125 17.79 -14.62 -14.19
C ILE A 125 19.04 -14.20 -13.42
N GLN A 126 19.63 -15.09 -12.63
CA GLN A 126 20.88 -14.82 -11.90
C GLN A 126 22.04 -14.49 -12.84
N SER A 127 22.22 -15.25 -13.92
CA SER A 127 23.26 -14.97 -14.91
C SER A 127 23.11 -13.60 -15.58
N VAL A 128 21.84 -13.15 -15.79
CA VAL A 128 21.56 -11.82 -16.34
C VAL A 128 21.82 -10.72 -15.30
N PHE A 129 21.57 -10.97 -14.01
CA PHE A 129 21.91 -10.04 -12.94
C PHE A 129 23.41 -9.76 -12.83
N GLU A 130 24.26 -10.73 -13.13
CA GLU A 130 25.72 -10.57 -13.13
C GLU A 130 26.21 -9.65 -14.24
N LYS A 131 25.42 -9.47 -15.31
CA LYS A 131 25.72 -8.50 -16.37
C LYS A 131 25.46 -7.07 -15.89
N LYS A 132 26.29 -6.14 -16.32
CA LYS A 132 25.99 -4.71 -16.13
C LYS A 132 24.70 -4.35 -16.87
N GLU A 133 23.95 -3.40 -16.34
CA GLU A 133 22.68 -2.97 -16.93
C GLU A 133 22.81 -2.51 -18.39
N GLU A 134 23.92 -1.82 -18.71
CA GLU A 134 24.28 -1.36 -20.05
C GLU A 134 24.59 -2.46 -21.07
N ASP A 135 24.97 -3.65 -20.57
CA ASP A 135 25.35 -4.83 -21.40
C ASP A 135 24.16 -5.78 -21.62
N ARG A 136 23.00 -5.54 -20.99
CA ARG A 136 21.80 -6.34 -21.15
C ARG A 136 21.08 -5.99 -22.45
N ASP A 137 20.67 -7.01 -23.20
CA ASP A 137 19.75 -6.79 -24.31
C ASP A 137 18.30 -6.49 -23.82
N VAL A 138 17.39 -6.23 -24.77
CA VAL A 138 16.01 -5.86 -24.44
C VAL A 138 15.25 -6.99 -23.72
N PHE A 139 15.49 -8.24 -24.13
CA PHE A 139 14.89 -9.40 -23.49
C PHE A 139 15.38 -9.56 -22.05
N GLU A 140 16.71 -9.52 -21.85
CA GLU A 140 17.36 -9.65 -20.55
C GLU A 140 16.91 -8.56 -19.57
N ALA A 141 16.86 -7.29 -20.03
CA ALA A 141 16.40 -6.19 -19.23
C ALA A 141 14.94 -6.37 -18.78
N GLN A 142 14.05 -6.80 -19.68
CA GLN A 142 12.65 -7.06 -19.35
C GLN A 142 12.45 -8.27 -18.44
N LEU A 143 13.25 -9.33 -18.61
CA LEU A 143 13.20 -10.50 -17.73
C LEU A 143 13.55 -10.13 -16.28
N VAL A 144 14.61 -9.33 -16.11
CA VAL A 144 15.03 -8.81 -14.80
C VAL A 144 13.95 -7.89 -14.20
N GLU A 145 13.38 -6.98 -15.00
CA GLU A 145 12.29 -6.09 -14.55
C GLU A 145 11.08 -6.88 -14.06
N ILE A 146 10.67 -7.91 -14.80
CA ILE A 146 9.53 -8.76 -14.43
C ILE A 146 9.84 -9.50 -13.13
N TYR A 147 11.02 -10.09 -12.99
CA TYR A 147 11.43 -10.74 -11.76
C TYR A 147 11.35 -9.78 -10.56
N GLN A 148 11.94 -8.60 -10.68
CA GLN A 148 11.92 -7.59 -9.62
C GLN A 148 10.49 -7.17 -9.26
N ASN A 149 9.65 -6.97 -10.26
CA ASN A 149 8.25 -6.59 -10.07
C ASN A 149 7.45 -7.72 -9.40
N VAL A 150 7.65 -8.98 -9.78
CA VAL A 150 7.00 -10.14 -9.18
C VAL A 150 7.40 -10.30 -7.72
N MET A 151 8.69 -10.18 -7.41
CA MET A 151 9.19 -10.26 -6.03
C MET A 151 8.67 -9.09 -5.17
N LYS A 152 8.70 -7.86 -5.70
CA LYS A 152 8.15 -6.69 -5.02
C LYS A 152 6.66 -6.79 -4.79
N PHE A 153 5.91 -7.33 -5.74
CA PHE A 153 4.46 -7.53 -5.59
C PHE A 153 4.16 -8.50 -4.46
N ARG A 154 4.85 -9.63 -4.40
CA ARG A 154 4.72 -10.59 -3.32
C ARG A 154 5.04 -9.95 -1.95
N GLU A 155 6.13 -9.19 -1.88
CA GLU A 155 6.51 -8.46 -0.67
C GLU A 155 5.40 -7.51 -0.21
N ILE A 156 4.77 -6.78 -1.13
CA ILE A 156 3.65 -5.89 -0.82
C ILE A 156 2.44 -6.67 -0.32
N VAL A 157 2.07 -7.75 -1.00
CA VAL A 157 0.92 -8.59 -0.60
C VAL A 157 1.11 -9.17 0.80
N SER A 158 2.33 -9.60 1.15
CA SER A 158 2.65 -10.17 2.46
C SER A 158 2.95 -9.14 3.56
N SER A 159 2.98 -7.83 3.23
CA SER A 159 3.46 -6.80 4.18
C SER A 159 2.63 -6.69 5.46
N PHE A 160 1.36 -7.04 5.41
CA PHE A 160 0.46 -7.02 6.57
C PHE A 160 -0.03 -8.42 6.99
N SER A 161 0.54 -9.50 6.46
CA SER A 161 0.14 -10.86 6.82
C SER A 161 0.27 -11.11 8.34
N CYS A 162 1.23 -10.48 9.00
CA CYS A 162 1.36 -10.57 10.46
C CYS A 162 0.21 -9.90 11.25
N LEU A 163 -0.58 -9.03 10.63
CA LEU A 163 -1.71 -8.34 11.28
C LEU A 163 -3.07 -8.92 10.90
N LEU A 164 -3.11 -9.89 9.98
CA LEU A 164 -4.37 -10.50 9.58
C LEU A 164 -4.86 -11.49 10.64
N PRO A 165 -6.17 -11.57 10.87
CA PRO A 165 -6.76 -12.50 11.85
C PRO A 165 -6.82 -13.92 11.27
N MET A 166 -5.68 -14.62 11.27
CA MET A 166 -5.50 -15.92 10.60
C MET A 166 -5.46 -17.10 11.57
N PHE A 167 -5.37 -16.85 12.87
CA PHE A 167 -5.21 -17.88 13.89
C PHE A 167 -6.44 -17.97 14.78
N THR A 168 -6.80 -19.18 15.20
CA THR A 168 -7.83 -19.44 16.20
C THR A 168 -7.28 -20.44 17.20
N VAL A 169 -7.67 -20.30 18.48
CA VAL A 169 -7.38 -21.24 19.57
C VAL A 169 -8.69 -21.56 20.26
N TYR A 170 -9.05 -22.82 20.34
CA TYR A 170 -10.30 -23.28 20.95
C TYR A 170 -10.11 -23.76 22.39
N GLU A 171 -8.90 -24.20 22.71
CA GLU A 171 -8.56 -24.64 24.06
C GLU A 171 -8.54 -23.44 25.02
N SER A 172 -9.35 -23.55 26.09
CA SER A 172 -9.65 -22.40 26.97
C SER A 172 -8.45 -21.89 27.76
N GLU A 173 -7.58 -22.78 28.23
CA GLU A 173 -6.40 -22.40 29.01
C GLU A 173 -5.38 -21.67 28.13
N THR A 174 -5.11 -22.19 26.93
CA THR A 174 -4.23 -21.56 25.94
C THR A 174 -4.78 -20.24 25.49
N ALA A 175 -6.07 -20.15 25.17
CA ALA A 175 -6.73 -18.90 24.78
C ALA A 175 -6.62 -17.84 25.89
N GLN A 176 -6.84 -18.23 27.15
CA GLN A 176 -6.72 -17.31 28.29
C GLN A 176 -5.28 -16.81 28.46
N LYS A 177 -4.27 -17.68 28.34
CA LYS A 177 -2.85 -17.29 28.42
C LYS A 177 -2.44 -16.33 27.28
N LEU A 178 -3.07 -16.45 26.12
CA LEU A 178 -2.85 -15.56 24.97
C LEU A 178 -3.79 -14.34 24.96
N HIS A 179 -4.60 -14.15 26.02
CA HIS A 179 -5.55 -13.04 26.15
C HIS A 179 -6.56 -12.92 24.98
N ILE A 180 -7.06 -14.07 24.49
CA ILE A 180 -8.10 -14.16 23.47
C ILE A 180 -9.28 -15.00 23.97
N GLN A 181 -10.44 -14.85 23.34
CA GLN A 181 -11.57 -15.75 23.60
C GLN A 181 -11.39 -17.05 22.80
N PRO A 182 -11.78 -18.22 23.35
CA PRO A 182 -11.78 -19.47 22.59
C PRO A 182 -12.55 -19.33 21.27
N GLY A 183 -11.93 -19.72 20.16
CA GLY A 183 -12.50 -19.60 18.83
C GLY A 183 -12.45 -18.20 18.20
N GLN A 184 -11.96 -17.21 18.92
CA GLN A 184 -11.73 -15.87 18.37
C GLN A 184 -10.56 -15.86 17.38
N PHE A 185 -10.77 -15.22 16.23
CA PHE A 185 -9.67 -14.96 15.29
C PHE A 185 -8.69 -13.94 15.87
N THR A 186 -7.40 -14.24 15.72
CA THR A 186 -6.30 -13.40 16.18
C THR A 186 -5.16 -13.35 15.15
N SER A 187 -4.28 -12.38 15.27
CA SER A 187 -3.15 -12.19 14.37
C SER A 187 -1.86 -12.81 14.91
N TYR A 188 -0.87 -12.96 14.03
CA TYR A 188 0.51 -13.27 14.41
C TYR A 188 1.05 -12.22 15.40
N ALA A 189 0.84 -10.95 15.13
CA ALA A 189 1.32 -9.84 15.97
C ALA A 189 0.76 -9.91 17.40
N HIS A 190 -0.54 -10.22 17.54
CA HIS A 190 -1.16 -10.38 18.85
C HIS A 190 -0.53 -11.55 19.61
N ILE A 191 -0.39 -12.71 18.98
CA ILE A 191 0.22 -13.89 19.64
C ILE A 191 1.66 -13.60 20.05
N MET A 192 2.46 -12.97 19.18
CA MET A 192 3.85 -12.63 19.46
C MET A 192 4.00 -11.52 20.52
N SER A 193 2.99 -10.71 20.76
CA SER A 193 2.97 -9.79 21.90
C SER A 193 2.87 -10.54 23.25
N HIS A 194 2.42 -11.80 23.23
CA HIS A 194 2.33 -12.72 24.38
C HIS A 194 3.33 -13.87 24.26
N ARG A 195 4.48 -13.64 23.63
CA ARG A 195 5.50 -14.66 23.35
C ARG A 195 6.02 -15.40 24.60
N GLU A 196 6.05 -14.75 25.75
CA GLU A 196 6.46 -15.38 27.01
C GLU A 196 5.44 -16.45 27.41
N SER A 197 4.14 -16.14 27.38
CA SER A 197 3.07 -17.11 27.62
C SER A 197 3.09 -18.25 26.60
N LEU A 198 3.35 -17.93 25.33
CA LEU A 198 3.47 -18.93 24.27
C LEU A 198 4.67 -19.86 24.52
N PHE A 199 5.79 -19.33 24.97
CA PHE A 199 6.96 -20.11 25.31
C PHE A 199 6.66 -21.06 26.47
N ASP A 200 6.02 -20.59 27.54
CA ASP A 200 5.65 -21.42 28.69
C ASP A 200 4.72 -22.57 28.29
N ILE A 201 3.72 -22.29 27.44
CA ILE A 201 2.80 -23.33 26.92
C ILE A 201 3.55 -24.36 26.08
N SER A 202 4.54 -23.92 25.29
CA SER A 202 5.29 -24.78 24.36
C SER A 202 6.30 -25.71 25.06
N GLN A 203 6.81 -25.35 26.22
CA GLN A 203 7.81 -26.10 26.96
C GLN A 203 7.35 -27.54 27.27
N ASP A 204 6.11 -27.69 27.70
CA ASP A 204 5.55 -29.00 28.03
C ASP A 204 5.47 -29.94 26.83
N ILE A 205 5.25 -29.40 25.64
CA ILE A 205 5.14 -30.16 24.39
C ILE A 205 6.50 -30.63 23.90
N LEU A 206 7.53 -29.79 24.04
CA LEU A 206 8.90 -30.09 23.56
C LEU A 206 9.55 -31.24 24.32
N THR A 207 9.06 -31.57 25.53
CA THR A 207 9.60 -32.64 26.38
C THR A 207 8.89 -33.99 26.19
N LYS A 208 7.76 -34.01 25.48
CA LYS A 208 6.93 -35.19 25.26
C LYS A 208 7.03 -35.76 23.85
N SER A 209 6.83 -37.03 23.68
CA SER A 209 6.65 -37.63 22.36
C SER A 209 5.27 -37.25 21.78
N GLU A 210 5.19 -37.05 20.48
CA GLU A 210 3.96 -36.64 19.75
C GLU A 210 2.78 -37.62 20.02
N GLU A 211 3.10 -38.93 20.20
CA GLU A 211 2.10 -39.96 20.49
C GLU A 211 1.43 -39.77 21.84
N SER A 212 2.08 -39.08 22.80
CA SER A 212 1.59 -38.81 24.14
C SER A 212 0.85 -37.49 24.31
N TRP A 213 0.76 -36.68 23.22
CA TRP A 213 0.09 -35.38 23.29
C TRP A 213 -1.40 -35.51 23.48
N SER A 214 -1.94 -34.73 24.42
CA SER A 214 -3.38 -34.49 24.56
C SER A 214 -3.90 -33.66 23.36
N ASP A 215 -5.21 -33.54 23.20
CA ASP A 215 -5.83 -32.73 22.15
C ASP A 215 -5.44 -31.26 22.29
N SER A 216 -5.34 -30.73 23.49
CA SER A 216 -4.86 -29.38 23.79
C SER A 216 -3.40 -29.17 23.31
N GLU A 217 -2.51 -30.12 23.62
CA GLU A 217 -1.10 -30.06 23.18
C GLU A 217 -0.95 -30.15 21.66
N ARG A 218 -1.81 -30.95 21.00
CA ARG A 218 -1.86 -31.00 19.52
C ARG A 218 -2.29 -29.66 18.92
N GLU A 219 -3.28 -28.99 19.52
CA GLU A 219 -3.71 -27.66 19.08
C GLU A 219 -2.56 -26.65 19.19
N VAL A 220 -1.83 -26.65 20.31
CA VAL A 220 -0.66 -25.75 20.48
C VAL A 220 0.45 -26.11 19.51
N ALA A 221 0.73 -27.38 19.25
CA ALA A 221 1.73 -27.78 18.25
C ALA A 221 1.35 -27.30 16.84
N LEU A 222 0.06 -27.40 16.48
CA LEU A 222 -0.47 -26.88 15.22
C LEU A 222 -0.36 -25.35 15.17
N LEU A 223 -0.66 -24.65 16.25
CA LEU A 223 -0.49 -23.20 16.34
C LEU A 223 0.97 -22.80 16.11
N LEU A 224 1.93 -23.46 16.78
CA LEU A 224 3.35 -23.20 16.61
C LEU A 224 3.81 -23.45 15.16
N TYR A 225 3.35 -24.53 14.54
CA TYR A 225 3.63 -24.83 13.15
C TYR A 225 3.10 -23.72 12.23
N ASN A 226 1.86 -23.28 12.41
CA ASN A 226 1.25 -22.22 11.61
C ASN A 226 1.96 -20.87 11.82
N LEU A 227 2.35 -20.54 13.05
CA LEU A 227 3.17 -19.35 13.34
C LEU A 227 4.52 -19.40 12.61
N GLN A 228 5.18 -20.58 12.60
CA GLN A 228 6.43 -20.77 11.86
C GLN A 228 6.23 -20.62 10.33
N GLN A 229 5.11 -21.11 9.77
CA GLN A 229 4.84 -20.90 8.34
C GLN A 229 4.62 -19.41 8.02
N THR A 230 3.86 -18.72 8.86
CA THR A 230 3.58 -17.29 8.68
C THR A 230 4.83 -16.43 8.85
N SER A 231 5.75 -16.80 9.75
CA SER A 231 7.01 -16.07 9.94
C SER A 231 7.92 -16.06 8.70
N LYS A 232 7.67 -16.94 7.73
CA LYS A 232 8.37 -16.92 6.44
C LYS A 232 8.09 -15.66 5.61
N ASP A 233 7.06 -14.90 5.97
CA ASP A 233 6.76 -13.60 5.36
C ASP A 233 7.52 -12.42 6.00
N GLU A 234 8.42 -12.67 6.97
CA GLU A 234 9.23 -11.62 7.63
C GLU A 234 10.08 -10.76 6.67
N PHE A 235 10.34 -11.27 5.45
CA PHE A 235 11.01 -10.52 4.40
C PHE A 235 10.17 -9.36 3.83
N ALA A 236 8.85 -9.35 4.09
CA ALA A 236 7.92 -8.36 3.55
C ALA A 236 8.05 -7.01 4.27
N LYS A 237 9.05 -6.24 3.89
CA LYS A 237 9.46 -4.96 4.52
C LYS A 237 9.08 -3.72 3.69
N ALA A 238 8.27 -3.88 2.63
CA ALA A 238 7.93 -2.79 1.71
C ALA A 238 7.15 -1.65 2.37
N LEU A 239 6.28 -1.96 3.35
CA LEU A 239 5.38 -0.96 3.93
C LEU A 239 5.92 -0.39 5.24
N LYS A 240 6.79 0.60 5.11
CA LYS A 240 7.41 1.31 6.24
C LYS A 240 6.48 2.40 6.74
N ILE A 241 5.52 2.02 7.59
CA ILE A 241 4.46 2.89 8.13
C ILE A 241 4.64 3.24 9.60
N ILE A 242 5.63 2.68 10.26
CA ILE A 242 5.89 2.85 11.69
C ILE A 242 7.14 3.70 11.87
N PRO A 243 7.05 4.86 12.56
CA PRO A 243 8.24 5.68 12.86
C PRO A 243 9.29 4.89 13.65
N PRO A 244 10.58 5.23 13.50
CA PRO A 244 11.65 4.59 14.25
C PRO A 244 11.51 4.85 15.76
N SER A 245 12.30 4.14 16.56
CA SER A 245 12.43 4.41 18.00
C SER A 245 12.96 5.82 18.26
N LYS A 246 12.64 6.39 19.43
CA LYS A 246 13.07 7.74 19.83
C LYS A 246 14.58 7.94 19.76
N ASN A 247 15.33 6.90 20.09
CA ASN A 247 16.79 6.93 20.13
C ASN A 247 17.45 6.50 18.80
N ASP A 248 16.65 6.18 17.77
CA ASP A 248 17.17 5.81 16.45
C ASP A 248 17.51 7.08 15.65
N SER A 249 18.81 7.25 15.40
CA SER A 249 19.35 8.38 14.64
C SER A 249 19.22 8.22 13.11
N THR A 250 18.77 7.05 12.62
CA THR A 250 18.73 6.77 11.18
C THR A 250 17.55 7.40 10.47
N ASP A 251 16.51 7.84 11.21
CA ASP A 251 15.24 8.33 10.66
C ASP A 251 14.53 7.35 9.73
N LEU A 252 14.92 6.07 9.74
CA LEU A 252 14.34 5.05 8.91
C LEU A 252 13.09 4.47 9.56
N TRP A 253 11.97 4.59 8.86
CA TRP A 253 10.72 3.95 9.26
C TRP A 253 10.81 2.44 9.08
N ILE A 254 10.04 1.72 9.86
CA ILE A 254 10.02 0.26 9.88
C ILE A 254 8.67 -0.29 9.44
N SER A 255 8.69 -1.50 8.91
CA SER A 255 7.48 -2.25 8.58
C SER A 255 6.92 -2.96 9.82
N PRO A 256 5.66 -3.46 9.77
CA PRO A 256 5.12 -4.29 10.84
C PRO A 256 5.98 -5.53 11.14
N TRP A 257 6.49 -6.21 10.12
CA TRP A 257 7.38 -7.35 10.28
C TRP A 257 8.71 -7.00 10.95
N GLU A 258 9.33 -5.88 10.56
CA GLU A 258 10.56 -5.39 11.22
C GLU A 258 10.34 -5.03 12.69
N LEU A 259 9.14 -4.58 13.07
CA LEU A 259 8.81 -4.29 14.46
C LEU A 259 8.71 -5.57 15.30
N LEU A 260 8.16 -6.65 14.73
CA LEU A 260 7.96 -7.94 15.42
C LEU A 260 9.25 -8.77 15.52
N ASP A 261 10.28 -8.44 14.75
CA ASP A 261 11.60 -9.11 14.72
C ASP A 261 12.45 -8.78 15.96
N GLY A 262 11.97 -9.17 17.14
CA GLY A 262 12.73 -9.14 18.41
C GLY A 262 13.08 -7.74 18.96
N ARG A 263 12.52 -6.66 18.40
CA ARG A 263 12.77 -5.28 18.87
C ARG A 263 11.98 -4.97 20.15
N ILE A 264 12.51 -4.04 20.92
CA ILE A 264 11.74 -3.42 22.01
C ILE A 264 10.72 -2.48 21.38
N ILE A 265 9.45 -2.76 21.61
CA ILE A 265 8.34 -1.98 21.05
C ILE A 265 8.06 -0.79 21.98
N GLU A 266 8.19 0.43 21.45
CA GLU A 266 7.84 1.63 22.20
C GLU A 266 6.32 1.88 22.20
N PRO A 267 5.74 2.60 23.21
CA PRO A 267 4.30 2.78 23.33
C PRO A 267 3.61 3.38 22.09
N HIS A 268 4.27 4.27 21.35
CA HIS A 268 3.72 4.84 20.13
C HIS A 268 3.70 3.82 18.98
N GLN A 269 4.71 2.95 18.89
CA GLN A 269 4.80 1.88 17.90
C GLN A 269 3.74 0.79 18.17
N ASP A 270 3.57 0.39 19.45
CA ASP A 270 2.53 -0.53 19.88
C ASP A 270 1.12 0.00 19.51
N LYS A 271 0.89 1.30 19.76
CA LYS A 271 -0.37 1.94 19.40
C LYS A 271 -0.62 1.96 17.89
N ILE A 272 0.42 2.21 17.09
CA ILE A 272 0.35 2.23 15.63
C ILE A 272 0.02 0.82 15.11
N ILE A 273 0.74 -0.22 15.56
CA ILE A 273 0.53 -1.59 15.06
C ILE A 273 -0.83 -2.13 15.45
N LYS A 274 -1.27 -1.94 16.70
CA LYS A 274 -2.60 -2.36 17.17
C LYS A 274 -3.73 -1.65 16.46
N SER A 275 -3.58 -0.35 16.18
CA SER A 275 -4.59 0.38 15.43
C SER A 275 -4.63 -0.01 13.96
N MET A 276 -3.49 -0.38 13.34
CA MET A 276 -3.50 -0.91 11.98
C MET A 276 -4.15 -2.30 11.92
N GLU A 277 -3.86 -3.17 12.88
CA GLU A 277 -4.52 -4.47 13.02
C GLU A 277 -6.04 -4.32 13.14
N ALA A 278 -6.50 -3.44 14.03
CA ALA A 278 -7.92 -3.13 14.21
C ALA A 278 -8.56 -2.55 12.92
N TYR A 279 -7.83 -1.72 12.17
CA TYR A 279 -8.30 -1.19 10.89
C TYR A 279 -8.49 -2.29 9.85
N LEU A 280 -7.53 -3.20 9.71
CA LEU A 280 -7.60 -4.30 8.75
C LEU A 280 -8.75 -5.26 9.09
N LEU A 281 -8.95 -5.56 10.37
CA LEU A 281 -10.08 -6.37 10.85
C LEU A 281 -11.41 -5.68 10.55
N ALA A 282 -11.56 -4.40 10.90
CA ALA A 282 -12.77 -3.63 10.63
C ALA A 282 -13.09 -3.57 9.13
N ARG A 283 -12.06 -3.46 8.28
CA ARG A 283 -12.23 -3.46 6.82
C ARG A 283 -12.66 -4.85 6.32
N TYR A 284 -12.09 -5.92 6.87
CA TYR A 284 -12.49 -7.30 6.56
C TYR A 284 -13.97 -7.54 6.92
N GLU A 285 -14.41 -7.05 8.09
CA GLU A 285 -15.78 -7.13 8.59
C GLU A 285 -16.74 -6.12 7.95
N LYS A 286 -16.24 -5.21 7.10
CA LYS A 286 -16.99 -4.11 6.49
C LYS A 286 -17.64 -3.17 7.51
N ASN A 287 -16.95 -2.93 8.61
CA ASN A 287 -17.36 -2.03 9.68
C ASN A 287 -16.62 -0.69 9.56
N ASP A 288 -17.23 0.26 8.85
CA ASP A 288 -16.61 1.56 8.57
C ASP A 288 -16.41 2.41 9.84
N ASP A 289 -17.30 2.33 10.83
CA ASP A 289 -17.17 3.08 12.08
C ASP A 289 -15.97 2.60 12.90
N ALA A 290 -15.83 1.28 13.08
CA ALA A 290 -14.66 0.70 13.74
C ALA A 290 -13.36 1.03 12.97
N GLY A 291 -13.41 1.03 11.63
CA GLY A 291 -12.29 1.41 10.79
C GLY A 291 -11.86 2.87 10.99
N ASN A 292 -12.82 3.78 11.07
CA ASN A 292 -12.55 5.20 11.33
C ASN A 292 -11.97 5.44 12.74
N ASP A 293 -12.47 4.73 13.75
CA ASP A 293 -11.93 4.80 15.11
C ASP A 293 -10.49 4.27 15.18
N ALA A 294 -10.20 3.17 14.50
CA ALA A 294 -8.85 2.63 14.36
C ALA A 294 -7.88 3.63 13.69
N LEU A 295 -8.32 4.32 12.63
CA LEU A 295 -7.51 5.37 11.98
C LEU A 295 -7.27 6.59 12.87
N ARG A 296 -8.23 6.97 13.73
CA ARG A 296 -8.03 8.02 14.73
C ARG A 296 -6.96 7.62 15.76
N LEU A 297 -6.98 6.36 16.20
CA LEU A 297 -5.97 5.81 17.11
C LEU A 297 -4.60 5.75 16.45
N TYR A 298 -4.52 5.30 15.19
CA TYR A 298 -3.29 5.30 14.40
C TYR A 298 -2.68 6.71 14.32
N LYS A 299 -3.48 7.71 13.93
CA LYS A 299 -3.04 9.11 13.89
C LYS A 299 -2.54 9.60 15.24
N SER A 300 -3.21 9.24 16.34
CA SER A 300 -2.79 9.63 17.68
C SER A 300 -1.48 8.95 18.09
N GLY A 301 -1.21 7.72 17.62
CA GLY A 301 0.08 7.06 17.75
C GLY A 301 1.19 7.83 17.06
N LEU A 302 0.96 8.28 15.81
CA LEU A 302 1.91 9.13 15.07
C LEU A 302 2.17 10.46 15.75
N LEU A 303 1.16 11.11 16.34
CA LEU A 303 1.29 12.38 17.05
C LEU A 303 2.00 12.24 18.41
N SER A 304 1.98 11.06 19.01
CA SER A 304 2.69 10.79 20.26
C SER A 304 4.18 10.49 20.05
N PHE A 305 4.61 10.36 18.80
CA PHE A 305 6.03 10.23 18.47
C PHE A 305 6.74 11.57 18.70
N PRO A 306 7.87 11.58 19.42
CA PRO A 306 8.61 12.81 19.70
C PRO A 306 9.32 13.33 18.45
N GLY A 307 8.91 14.52 18.00
CA GLY A 307 9.43 15.21 16.82
C GLY A 307 8.38 15.44 15.72
N GLU A 308 8.48 16.55 15.00
CA GLU A 308 7.58 16.88 13.88
C GLU A 308 8.00 16.14 12.59
N ARG A 309 8.07 14.80 12.63
CA ARG A 309 8.50 14.02 11.45
C ARG A 309 7.39 13.82 10.42
N VAL A 310 6.12 14.04 10.79
CA VAL A 310 4.97 13.88 9.88
C VAL A 310 4.24 15.19 9.70
N ASN A 311 4.33 15.79 8.53
CA ASN A 311 3.54 16.96 8.20
C ASN A 311 2.24 16.53 7.49
N PHE A 312 1.17 16.37 8.27
CA PHE A 312 -0.15 15.95 7.75
C PHE A 312 -0.74 16.93 6.74
N SER A 313 -0.40 18.22 6.81
CA SER A 313 -0.86 19.21 5.83
C SER A 313 -0.27 18.91 4.44
N ILE A 314 1.03 18.62 4.37
CA ILE A 314 1.70 18.25 3.11
C ILE A 314 1.12 16.95 2.55
N LEU A 315 0.90 15.93 3.40
CA LEU A 315 0.31 14.66 2.97
C LEU A 315 -1.09 14.85 2.37
N LYS A 316 -1.93 15.66 3.01
CA LYS A 316 -3.26 15.99 2.50
C LYS A 316 -3.22 16.78 1.19
N GLN A 317 -2.30 17.74 1.07
CA GLN A 317 -2.11 18.48 -0.18
C GLN A 317 -1.69 17.53 -1.32
N GLU A 318 -0.77 16.62 -1.06
CA GLU A 318 -0.33 15.62 -2.05
C GLU A 318 -1.48 14.69 -2.47
N SER A 319 -2.26 14.17 -1.50
CA SER A 319 -3.45 13.34 -1.77
C SER A 319 -4.49 14.09 -2.60
N TRP A 320 -4.70 15.39 -2.32
CA TRP A 320 -5.60 16.25 -3.08
C TRP A 320 -5.08 16.47 -4.52
N LEU A 321 -3.80 16.80 -4.69
CA LEU A 321 -3.16 16.95 -6.00
C LEU A 321 -3.30 15.70 -6.86
N ASN A 322 -3.13 14.52 -6.27
CA ASN A 322 -3.35 13.23 -6.93
C ASN A 322 -4.79 13.05 -7.44
N LYS A 323 -5.78 13.58 -6.69
CA LYS A 323 -7.20 13.51 -7.06
C LYS A 323 -7.57 14.55 -8.12
N ALA A 324 -7.00 15.75 -8.03
CA ALA A 324 -7.38 16.91 -8.84
C ALA A 324 -7.06 16.76 -10.34
N ASN A 325 -6.17 15.81 -10.72
CA ASN A 325 -5.78 15.57 -12.11
C ASN A 325 -5.40 16.87 -12.87
N LEU A 326 -4.49 17.65 -12.27
CA LEU A 326 -4.15 19.02 -12.72
C LEU A 326 -3.79 19.09 -14.19
N PHE A 327 -3.13 18.06 -14.74
CA PHE A 327 -2.82 18.02 -16.18
C PHE A 327 -4.06 18.06 -17.07
N THR A 328 -5.13 17.35 -16.67
CA THR A 328 -6.39 17.38 -17.42
C THR A 328 -7.07 18.75 -17.30
N ILE A 329 -7.04 19.34 -16.10
CA ILE A 329 -7.58 20.69 -15.87
C ILE A 329 -6.80 21.71 -16.71
N SER A 330 -5.48 21.70 -16.68
CA SER A 330 -4.63 22.54 -17.54
C SER A 330 -4.95 22.37 -19.02
N LEU A 331 -5.07 21.12 -19.48
CA LEU A 331 -5.41 20.82 -20.88
C LEU A 331 -6.76 21.45 -21.27
N ILE A 332 -7.78 21.36 -20.40
CA ILE A 332 -9.09 21.99 -20.64
C ILE A 332 -8.96 23.50 -20.75
N PHE A 333 -8.20 24.14 -19.87
CA PHE A 333 -7.96 25.58 -19.93
C PHE A 333 -7.22 26.01 -21.21
N TYR A 334 -6.21 25.25 -21.64
CA TYR A 334 -5.49 25.54 -22.88
C TYR A 334 -6.38 25.34 -24.10
N LEU A 335 -7.16 24.24 -24.15
CA LEU A 335 -8.10 23.99 -25.24
C LEU A 335 -9.15 25.08 -25.33
N PHE A 336 -9.72 25.49 -24.19
CA PHE A 336 -10.68 26.57 -24.10
C PHE A 336 -10.06 27.91 -24.57
N GLY A 337 -8.85 28.23 -24.11
CA GLY A 337 -8.10 29.41 -24.56
C GLY A 337 -7.87 29.39 -26.08
N PHE A 338 -7.48 28.25 -26.63
CA PHE A 338 -7.28 28.10 -28.09
C PHE A 338 -8.58 28.35 -28.89
N ILE A 339 -9.68 27.78 -28.46
CA ILE A 339 -11.02 27.98 -29.09
C ILE A 339 -11.40 29.46 -29.06
N LEU A 340 -11.23 30.12 -27.90
CA LEU A 340 -11.51 31.56 -27.75
C LEU A 340 -10.65 32.43 -28.65
N LEU A 341 -9.38 32.09 -28.83
CA LEU A 341 -8.51 32.78 -29.79
C LEU A 341 -9.03 32.64 -31.21
N GLY A 342 -9.47 31.47 -31.64
CA GLY A 342 -10.10 31.24 -32.95
C GLY A 342 -11.37 32.09 -33.14
N ILE A 343 -12.25 32.12 -32.14
CA ILE A 343 -13.48 32.95 -32.17
C ILE A 343 -13.16 34.43 -32.22
N SER A 344 -12.05 34.86 -31.59
CA SER A 344 -11.65 36.28 -31.58
C SER A 344 -11.37 36.84 -32.96
N TRP A 345 -11.14 36.02 -33.98
CA TRP A 345 -10.97 36.47 -35.36
C TRP A 345 -12.28 36.81 -36.07
N MET A 346 -13.39 36.27 -35.52
CA MET A 346 -14.72 36.43 -36.14
C MET A 346 -15.57 37.45 -35.39
N VAL A 347 -15.50 37.45 -34.03
CA VAL A 347 -16.43 38.23 -33.19
C VAL A 347 -15.65 38.82 -32.01
N HIS A 348 -15.82 40.13 -31.76
CA HIS A 348 -15.30 40.89 -30.61
C HIS A 348 -13.82 40.56 -30.24
N PRO A 349 -12.82 40.88 -31.10
CA PRO A 349 -11.44 40.46 -30.94
C PRO A 349 -10.83 40.76 -29.57
N ASP A 350 -11.02 41.98 -29.07
CA ASP A 350 -10.40 42.43 -27.81
C ASP A 350 -10.91 41.71 -26.58
N LEU A 351 -12.23 41.35 -26.55
CA LEU A 351 -12.79 40.63 -25.44
C LEU A 351 -12.32 39.16 -25.39
N PHE A 352 -12.47 38.47 -26.53
CA PHE A 352 -12.11 37.05 -26.61
C PHE A 352 -10.62 36.79 -26.42
N ARG A 353 -9.74 37.68 -26.94
CA ARG A 353 -8.30 37.58 -26.67
C ARG A 353 -7.96 37.72 -25.20
N LYS A 354 -8.58 38.69 -24.48
CA LYS A 354 -8.31 38.86 -23.05
C LYS A 354 -8.79 37.63 -22.21
N VAL A 355 -9.95 37.08 -22.55
CA VAL A 355 -10.46 35.86 -21.87
C VAL A 355 -9.59 34.65 -22.21
N ALA A 356 -9.14 34.51 -23.46
CA ALA A 356 -8.23 33.44 -23.86
C ALA A 356 -6.90 33.49 -23.11
N TYR A 357 -6.29 34.69 -23.00
CA TYR A 357 -5.07 34.85 -22.22
C TYR A 357 -5.29 34.54 -20.74
N GLY A 358 -6.43 34.98 -20.16
CA GLY A 358 -6.80 34.62 -18.78
C GLY A 358 -6.92 33.10 -18.60
N SER A 359 -7.55 32.40 -19.56
CA SER A 359 -7.66 30.94 -19.54
C SER A 359 -6.29 30.25 -19.61
N MET A 360 -5.40 30.70 -20.51
CA MET A 360 -4.06 30.14 -20.63
C MET A 360 -3.24 30.33 -19.35
N ILE A 361 -3.30 31.52 -18.74
CA ILE A 361 -2.63 31.79 -17.45
C ILE A 361 -3.19 30.91 -16.34
N SER A 362 -4.51 30.65 -16.33
CA SER A 362 -5.14 29.78 -15.32
C SER A 362 -4.80 28.29 -15.53
N GLY A 363 -4.44 27.90 -16.75
CA GLY A 363 -3.99 26.55 -17.07
C GLY A 363 -2.53 26.28 -16.75
N PHE A 364 -1.74 27.31 -16.55
CA PHE A 364 -0.33 27.21 -16.16
C PHE A 364 -0.21 27.05 -14.64
#